data_e2940ad3c69a1c42a80b5c6f9aa8a79b
#
_entry.id   e2940ad3c69a1c42a80b5c6f9aa8a79b
#
_cell.length_a   1.000
_cell.length_b   1.000
_cell.length_c   1.000
_cell.angle_alpha   90.00
_cell.angle_beta   90.00
_cell.angle_gamma   90.00
#
_symmetry.space_group_name_H-M   'P 1'
#
loop_
_entity.id
_entity.type
_entity.pdbx_description
1 polymer ?
#
loop_
_entity_poly.entity_id
_entity_poly.type
_entity_poly.pdbx_seq_one_letter_code
_entity_poly.pdbx_strand_id
1 'polypeptide(L)'
;MSADELSFDQRGLPVMSLVRVHNFSVSLDGFSTGADQSLEAPFGHAGDRLMRWFTGTRSFHAQQGQQGGSTGIDDAFASNWGPGIGAEIMGRNKFGPQRGPWTGEQWKGWWGEEPPFHTPSSCSPITSGLRLR
;
A
#
# COMPACT_ATOMS: atom_id res chain seq x y z
N MET A 1 0.97 34.04 -0.94
CA MET A 1 2.01 33.03 -1.16
C MET A 1 2.59 32.76 0.22
N SER A 2 2.17 31.66 0.84
CA SER A 2 2.67 31.24 2.15
C SER A 2 4.03 30.61 1.94
N ALA A 3 5.05 31.09 2.67
CA ALA A 3 6.34 30.46 2.69
C ALA A 3 6.16 29.08 3.34
N ASP A 4 6.51 28.01 2.60
CA ASP A 4 6.62 26.67 3.17
C ASP A 4 7.59 26.74 4.34
N GLU A 5 7.11 26.48 5.55
CA GLU A 5 7.93 26.33 6.73
C GLU A 5 8.79 25.08 6.53
N LEU A 6 10.03 25.28 6.12
CA LEU A 6 11.04 24.23 6.10
C LEU A 6 11.24 23.77 7.55
N SER A 7 10.78 22.58 7.88
CA SER A 7 11.12 21.97 9.16
C SER A 7 12.57 21.47 9.13
N PHE A 8 13.30 21.68 10.24
CA PHE A 8 14.68 21.26 10.37
C PHE A 8 14.79 20.16 11.44
N ASP A 9 15.66 19.21 11.24
CA ASP A 9 15.98 18.19 12.23
C ASP A 9 16.85 18.78 13.37
N GLN A 10 17.12 17.99 14.41
CA GLN A 10 17.93 18.41 15.56
C GLN A 10 19.36 18.84 15.20
N ARG A 11 19.82 18.56 13.99
CA ARG A 11 21.13 18.95 13.46
C ARG A 11 21.07 20.20 12.58
N GLY A 12 19.87 20.84 12.48
CA GLY A 12 19.66 22.01 11.64
C GLY A 12 19.64 21.71 10.14
N LEU A 13 19.42 20.45 9.76
CA LEU A 13 19.27 20.05 8.36
C LEU A 13 17.80 20.06 7.96
N PRO A 14 17.47 20.46 6.73
CA PRO A 14 16.10 20.45 6.27
C PRO A 14 15.54 19.01 6.29
N VAL A 15 14.38 18.82 6.90
CA VAL A 15 13.69 17.55 6.88
C VAL A 15 13.16 17.34 5.46
N MET A 16 13.80 16.46 4.72
CA MET A 16 13.34 16.07 3.38
C MET A 16 12.36 14.90 3.49
N SER A 17 11.21 15.04 2.87
CA SER A 17 10.28 13.93 2.69
C SER A 17 10.91 12.88 1.78
N LEU A 18 10.92 11.63 2.22
CA LEU A 18 11.42 10.51 1.45
C LEU A 18 10.25 9.71 0.87
N VAL A 19 10.38 9.28 -0.37
CA VAL A 19 9.48 8.30 -0.97
C VAL A 19 10.09 6.91 -0.79
N ARG A 20 9.33 5.99 -0.23
CA ARG A 20 9.71 4.59 -0.09
C ARG A 20 8.78 3.71 -0.91
N VAL A 21 9.35 2.68 -1.51
CA VAL A 21 8.59 1.54 -2.01
C VAL A 21 8.70 0.43 -0.98
N HIS A 22 7.58 0.05 -0.40
CA HIS A 22 7.53 -0.94 0.67
C HIS A 22 6.76 -2.18 0.24
N ASN A 23 7.29 -3.34 0.65
CA ASN A 23 6.60 -4.64 0.68
C ASN A 23 5.74 -4.92 -0.55
N PHE A 24 6.39 -5.11 -1.66
CA PHE A 24 5.76 -5.34 -2.93
C PHE A 24 5.85 -6.82 -3.31
N SER A 25 4.71 -7.50 -3.36
CA SER A 25 4.66 -8.90 -3.78
C SER A 25 4.66 -9.00 -5.31
N VAL A 26 5.56 -9.78 -5.84
CA VAL A 26 5.69 -10.05 -7.28
C VAL A 26 5.89 -11.54 -7.50
N SER A 27 5.16 -12.10 -8.45
CA SER A 27 5.37 -13.48 -8.90
C SER A 27 6.68 -13.61 -9.70
N LEU A 28 7.14 -14.83 -9.90
CA LEU A 28 8.39 -15.08 -10.66
C LEU A 28 8.34 -14.60 -12.11
N ASP A 29 7.14 -14.48 -12.67
CA ASP A 29 6.89 -13.95 -14.01
C ASP A 29 6.56 -12.44 -14.02
N GLY A 30 6.73 -11.74 -12.88
CA GLY A 30 6.71 -10.30 -12.80
C GLY A 30 5.35 -9.65 -12.55
N PHE A 31 4.33 -10.41 -12.15
CA PHE A 31 2.99 -9.87 -11.87
C PHE A 31 2.75 -9.66 -10.37
N SER A 32 2.11 -8.57 -10.02
CA SER A 32 1.70 -8.25 -8.64
C SER A 32 0.23 -8.57 -8.33
N THR A 33 -0.52 -9.01 -9.33
CA THR A 33 -1.90 -9.49 -9.19
C THR A 33 -2.16 -10.62 -10.19
N GLY A 34 -3.17 -11.45 -9.92
CA GLY A 34 -3.69 -12.39 -10.89
C GLY A 34 -4.62 -11.71 -11.92
N ALA A 35 -5.08 -12.49 -12.90
CA ALA A 35 -6.12 -12.06 -13.82
C ALA A 35 -7.49 -12.00 -13.12
N ASP A 36 -8.45 -11.34 -13.77
CA ASP A 36 -9.87 -11.31 -13.36
C ASP A 36 -10.09 -10.74 -11.94
N GLN A 37 -9.47 -9.60 -11.65
CA GLN A 37 -9.73 -8.87 -10.41
C GLN A 37 -11.22 -8.46 -10.33
N SER A 38 -11.86 -8.77 -9.21
CA SER A 38 -13.22 -8.39 -8.89
C SER A 38 -13.34 -7.94 -7.44
N LEU A 39 -14.53 -7.56 -7.00
CA LEU A 39 -14.79 -7.22 -5.60
C LEU A 39 -14.61 -8.43 -4.67
N GLU A 40 -14.93 -9.62 -5.14
CA GLU A 40 -14.81 -10.88 -4.41
C GLU A 40 -13.38 -11.44 -4.48
N ALA A 41 -12.63 -11.07 -5.50
CA ALA A 41 -11.26 -11.49 -5.73
C ALA A 41 -10.34 -10.29 -6.03
N PRO A 42 -10.01 -9.47 -5.02
CA PRO A 42 -9.29 -8.21 -5.19
C PRO A 42 -7.89 -8.35 -5.82
N PHE A 43 -7.26 -9.49 -5.64
CA PHE A 43 -5.97 -9.81 -6.26
C PHE A 43 -6.10 -10.73 -7.49
N GLY A 44 -7.33 -10.97 -7.97
CA GLY A 44 -7.60 -11.89 -9.06
C GLY A 44 -7.34 -13.36 -8.71
N HIS A 45 -7.36 -14.22 -9.72
CA HIS A 45 -7.10 -15.64 -9.50
C HIS A 45 -5.69 -15.85 -8.91
N ALA A 46 -5.55 -16.78 -7.98
CA ALA A 46 -4.30 -17.09 -7.28
C ALA A 46 -3.65 -15.93 -6.49
N GLY A 47 -4.36 -14.82 -6.30
CA GLY A 47 -3.86 -13.66 -5.55
C GLY A 47 -3.45 -13.99 -4.12
N ASP A 48 -4.15 -14.89 -3.46
CA ASP A 48 -3.81 -15.36 -2.11
C ASP A 48 -2.41 -15.97 -2.02
N ARG A 49 -1.92 -16.58 -3.11
CA ARG A 49 -0.57 -17.14 -3.15
C ARG A 49 0.50 -16.07 -3.07
N LEU A 50 0.27 -14.91 -3.72
CA LEU A 50 1.18 -13.77 -3.70
C LEU A 50 1.27 -13.13 -2.32
N MET A 51 0.19 -13.17 -1.55
CA MET A 51 0.11 -12.53 -0.25
C MET A 51 0.44 -13.46 0.92
N ARG A 52 0.55 -14.76 0.69
CA ARG A 52 0.72 -15.77 1.76
C ARG A 52 1.95 -15.54 2.63
N TRP A 53 3.04 -15.05 2.05
CA TRP A 53 4.24 -14.72 2.81
C TRP A 53 3.96 -13.65 3.87
N PHE A 54 3.11 -12.66 3.54
CA PHE A 54 2.75 -11.55 4.42
C PHE A 54 1.64 -11.93 5.40
N THR A 55 0.55 -12.52 4.90
CA THR A 55 -0.64 -12.84 5.71
C THR A 55 -0.39 -13.92 6.76
N GLY A 56 0.64 -14.75 6.59
CA GLY A 56 1.04 -15.76 7.56
C GLY A 56 1.95 -15.24 8.69
N THR A 57 2.35 -13.97 8.69
CA THR A 57 3.28 -13.43 9.68
C THR A 57 2.61 -13.03 10.99
N ARG A 58 3.40 -13.00 12.06
CA ARG A 58 2.95 -12.51 13.36
C ARG A 58 2.54 -11.04 13.29
N SER A 59 3.30 -10.22 12.57
CA SER A 59 3.02 -8.80 12.39
C SER A 59 1.68 -8.56 11.72
N PHE A 60 1.33 -9.33 10.68
CA PHE A 60 0.03 -9.24 10.06
C PHE A 60 -1.10 -9.67 11.02
N HIS A 61 -0.93 -10.80 11.73
CA HIS A 61 -1.92 -11.25 12.71
C HIS A 61 -2.16 -10.20 13.80
N ALA A 62 -1.08 -9.58 14.30
CA ALA A 62 -1.19 -8.52 15.30
C ALA A 62 -1.96 -7.28 14.78
N GLN A 63 -1.76 -6.89 13.53
CA GLN A 63 -2.53 -5.81 12.88
C GLN A 63 -4.03 -6.12 12.79
N GLN A 64 -4.37 -7.40 12.68
CA GLN A 64 -5.76 -7.87 12.67
C GLN A 64 -6.32 -8.16 14.08
N GLY A 65 -5.59 -7.80 15.13
CA GLY A 65 -5.98 -8.12 16.52
C GLY A 65 -5.93 -9.62 16.85
N GLN A 66 -5.24 -10.41 16.05
CA GLN A 66 -5.11 -11.87 16.21
C GLN A 66 -3.77 -12.21 16.86
N GLN A 67 -3.73 -13.38 17.50
CA GLN A 67 -2.49 -13.95 18.02
C GLN A 67 -1.94 -15.01 17.04
N GLY A 68 -0.63 -15.30 17.16
CA GLY A 68 0.01 -16.31 16.35
C GLY A 68 0.72 -15.73 15.12
N GLY A 69 0.89 -16.54 14.10
CA GLY A 69 1.68 -16.21 12.92
C GLY A 69 3.16 -16.59 13.03
N SER A 70 3.81 -16.74 11.89
CA SER A 70 5.23 -17.07 11.80
C SER A 70 6.11 -15.89 12.16
N THR A 71 7.29 -16.19 12.72
CA THR A 71 8.38 -15.25 12.94
C THR A 71 9.56 -15.66 12.06
N GLY A 72 10.26 -14.69 11.51
CA GLY A 72 11.40 -14.95 10.64
C GLY A 72 11.62 -13.81 9.66
N ILE A 73 12.21 -14.12 8.53
CA ILE A 73 12.54 -13.10 7.51
C ILE A 73 11.27 -12.38 7.02
N ASP A 74 10.21 -13.11 6.71
CA ASP A 74 8.96 -12.55 6.24
C ASP A 74 8.34 -11.61 7.28
N ASP A 75 8.34 -12.02 8.55
CA ASP A 75 7.85 -11.20 9.66
C ASP A 75 8.70 -9.94 9.89
N ALA A 76 10.02 -10.04 9.73
CA ALA A 76 10.90 -8.89 9.80
C ALA A 76 10.60 -7.85 8.72
N PHE A 77 10.29 -8.28 7.51
CA PHE A 77 9.83 -7.37 6.45
C PHE A 77 8.44 -6.83 6.72
N ALA A 78 7.51 -7.67 7.15
CA ALA A 78 6.14 -7.27 7.46
C ALA A 78 6.08 -6.26 8.63
N SER A 79 6.90 -6.43 9.67
CA SER A 79 6.93 -5.54 10.83
C SER A 79 7.52 -4.15 10.53
N ASN A 80 8.29 -4.02 9.46
CA ASN A 80 8.90 -2.74 9.08
C ASN A 80 7.94 -1.84 8.29
N TRP A 81 6.71 -2.27 8.10
CA TRP A 81 5.66 -1.46 7.48
C TRP A 81 5.01 -0.55 8.53
N GLY A 82 4.87 0.73 8.21
CA GLY A 82 4.18 1.71 9.04
C GLY A 82 5.07 2.74 9.75
N PRO A 83 6.15 2.37 10.47
CA PRO A 83 6.93 3.36 11.21
C PRO A 83 7.50 4.47 10.31
N GLY A 84 7.19 5.73 10.66
CA GLY A 84 7.68 6.90 9.95
C GLY A 84 7.02 7.15 8.59
N ILE A 85 5.89 6.52 8.30
CA ILE A 85 5.08 6.80 7.12
C ILE A 85 4.06 7.88 7.47
N GLY A 86 4.13 9.04 6.82
CA GLY A 86 3.20 10.14 7.00
C GLY A 86 2.03 10.14 6.00
N ALA A 87 2.21 9.53 4.83
CA ALA A 87 1.16 9.37 3.83
C ALA A 87 1.47 8.20 2.90
N GLU A 88 0.43 7.66 2.26
CA GLU A 88 0.56 6.62 1.26
C GLU A 88 0.09 7.09 -0.11
N ILE A 89 0.81 6.68 -1.15
CA ILE A 89 0.42 6.87 -2.54
C ILE A 89 0.16 5.50 -3.14
N MET A 90 -1.02 5.30 -3.69
CA MET A 90 -1.36 4.03 -4.32
C MET A 90 -1.92 4.23 -5.73
N GLY A 91 -1.69 3.25 -6.58
CA GLY A 91 -2.29 3.20 -7.90
C GLY A 91 -3.79 2.91 -7.82
N ARG A 92 -4.54 3.41 -8.79
CA ARG A 92 -5.98 3.24 -8.88
C ARG A 92 -6.44 1.78 -8.77
N ASN A 93 -5.73 0.86 -9.41
CA ASN A 93 -6.08 -0.57 -9.37
C ASN A 93 -5.90 -1.18 -7.98
N LYS A 94 -4.98 -0.64 -7.19
CA LYS A 94 -4.82 -1.05 -5.78
C LYS A 94 -5.95 -0.49 -4.92
N PHE A 95 -6.50 0.67 -5.26
CA PHE A 95 -7.63 1.26 -4.55
C PHE A 95 -8.94 0.54 -4.86
N GLY A 96 -9.14 0.08 -6.09
CA GLY A 96 -10.37 -0.64 -6.46
C GLY A 96 -10.36 -1.19 -7.90
N PRO A 97 -11.28 -2.09 -8.22
CA PRO A 97 -11.34 -2.78 -9.52
C PRO A 97 -11.93 -1.91 -10.62
N GLN A 98 -12.47 -0.75 -10.29
CA GLN A 98 -13.21 0.10 -11.24
C GLN A 98 -12.31 0.60 -12.37
N ARG A 99 -12.82 0.53 -13.59
CA ARG A 99 -12.22 1.07 -14.80
C ARG A 99 -13.00 2.29 -15.28
N GLY A 100 -12.35 3.21 -15.96
CA GLY A 100 -12.99 4.42 -16.46
C GLY A 100 -13.19 5.51 -15.39
N PRO A 101 -14.06 6.50 -15.60
CA PRO A 101 -14.34 7.56 -14.63
C PRO A 101 -14.88 7.02 -13.31
N TRP A 102 -14.62 7.73 -12.21
CA TRP A 102 -15.30 7.46 -10.95
C TRP A 102 -16.77 7.88 -11.07
N THR A 103 -17.65 6.91 -10.97
CA THR A 103 -19.11 7.13 -11.15
C THR A 103 -19.90 7.14 -9.85
N GLY A 104 -19.24 6.99 -8.71
CA GLY A 104 -19.93 6.96 -7.42
C GLY A 104 -19.02 7.26 -6.24
N GLU A 105 -19.59 7.94 -5.26
CA GLU A 105 -18.93 8.28 -4.00
C GLU A 105 -18.91 7.10 -3.01
N GLN A 106 -19.45 5.95 -3.38
CA GLN A 106 -19.69 4.83 -2.45
C GLN A 106 -18.49 3.91 -2.27
N TRP A 107 -17.52 3.92 -3.18
CA TRP A 107 -16.34 3.07 -3.05
C TRP A 107 -15.24 3.75 -2.25
N LYS A 108 -14.94 3.20 -1.09
CA LYS A 108 -13.93 3.72 -0.14
C LYS A 108 -12.64 2.91 -0.13
N GLY A 109 -12.36 2.20 -1.19
CA GLY A 109 -11.23 1.27 -1.29
C GLY A 109 -11.55 -0.11 -0.72
N TRP A 110 -10.60 -1.02 -0.83
CA TRP A 110 -10.74 -2.40 -0.34
C TRP A 110 -10.88 -2.50 1.18
N TRP A 111 -10.42 -1.48 1.90
CA TRP A 111 -10.40 -1.46 3.37
C TRP A 111 -11.55 -0.65 3.98
N GLY A 112 -12.43 -0.07 3.16
CA GLY A 112 -13.54 0.73 3.65
C GLY A 112 -13.11 2.04 4.30
N GLU A 113 -13.76 2.41 5.39
CA GLU A 113 -13.53 3.71 6.05
C GLU A 113 -12.31 3.71 6.98
N GLU A 114 -11.89 2.54 7.45
CA GLU A 114 -10.79 2.42 8.41
C GLU A 114 -9.66 1.55 7.84
N PRO A 115 -8.85 2.08 6.92
CA PRO A 115 -7.72 1.35 6.40
C PRO A 115 -6.68 1.10 7.49
N PRO A 116 -6.05 -0.09 7.53
CA PRO A 116 -5.19 -0.51 8.64
C PRO A 116 -3.87 0.28 8.77
N PHE A 117 -3.54 1.09 7.80
CA PHE A 117 -2.32 1.91 7.82
C PHE A 117 -2.51 3.26 8.53
N HIS A 118 -3.73 3.70 8.84
CA HIS A 118 -4.07 4.91 9.59
C HIS A 118 -3.32 6.19 9.14
N THR A 119 -2.94 6.27 7.88
CA THR A 119 -2.28 7.41 7.25
C THR A 119 -3.12 7.98 6.13
N PRO A 120 -3.02 9.30 5.84
CA PRO A 120 -3.65 9.86 4.66
C PRO A 120 -3.22 9.13 3.40
N SER A 121 -4.17 8.72 2.58
CA SER A 121 -3.91 8.00 1.34
C SER A 121 -4.32 8.83 0.14
N SER A 122 -3.45 8.92 -0.85
CA SER A 122 -3.74 9.54 -2.14
C SER A 122 -3.81 8.48 -3.23
N CYS A 123 -4.93 8.44 -3.93
CA CYS A 123 -5.09 7.60 -5.10
C CYS A 123 -4.80 8.42 -6.36
N SER A 124 -3.70 8.11 -7.03
CA SER A 124 -3.35 8.74 -8.30
C SER A 124 -3.89 7.91 -9.47
N PRO A 125 -4.71 8.49 -10.37
CA PRO A 125 -4.96 7.86 -11.65
C PRO A 125 -3.65 7.87 -12.43
N ILE A 126 -3.12 6.71 -12.76
CA ILE A 126 -2.06 6.60 -13.74
C ILE A 126 -2.71 6.90 -15.10
N THR A 127 -2.74 8.16 -15.47
CA THR A 127 -2.96 8.53 -16.86
C THR A 127 -1.71 8.13 -17.62
N SER A 128 -1.90 7.26 -18.62
CA SER A 128 -0.88 6.87 -19.57
C SER A 128 -0.21 8.11 -20.17
N GLY A 129 0.96 8.50 -19.68
CA GLY A 129 1.62 9.72 -20.12
C GLY A 129 2.95 10.05 -19.47
N LEU A 130 3.40 9.33 -18.48
CA LEU A 130 4.75 9.54 -17.96
C LEU A 130 5.76 8.85 -18.90
N ARG A 131 6.19 9.57 -19.93
CA ARG A 131 7.44 9.25 -20.62
C ARG A 131 8.57 9.66 -19.67
N LEU A 132 9.19 8.70 -19.03
CA LEU A 132 10.50 8.90 -18.42
C LEU A 132 11.48 9.25 -19.55
N ARG A 133 12.06 10.40 -19.51
CA ARG A 133 13.25 10.79 -20.29
C ARG A 133 14.49 10.37 -19.52
#